data_483f58514494f589140c49376ac3c697
#
_entry.id   483f58514494f589140c49376ac3c697
#
_cell.length_a   1.000
_cell.length_b   1.000
_cell.length_c   1.000
_cell.angle_alpha   90.00
_cell.angle_beta   90.00
_cell.angle_gamma   90.00
#
_symmetry.space_group_name_H-M   'P 1'
#
loop_
_entity.id
_entity.type
_entity.pdbx_description
1 polymer ?
#
loop_
_entity_poly.entity_id
_entity_poly.type
_entity_poly.pdbx_seq_one_letter_code
_entity_poly.pdbx_strand_id
1 'polypeptide(L)'
;FTKGEGYGRPLAEFSMTGKPIIASNWSGHLDFLKYATLLPGELTKVHPSAADKFILQESQWFTVNYGYASKVLQDVVSNYKKYLAISRKQPQHIKDNFSLEGMRSLFCKYVDKGSESVPQQMSLQLPKLKKVGTNAPKVKLPTLKKVKL
;
A
#
# COMPACT_ATOMS: atom_id res chain seq x y z
N PHE A 1 10.60 -14.06 -7.72
CA PHE A 1 9.23 -13.54 -7.78
C PHE A 1 8.79 -13.09 -6.39
N THR A 2 8.01 -12.00 -6.33
CA THR A 2 7.53 -11.46 -5.06
C THR A 2 6.53 -12.41 -4.40
N LYS A 3 6.64 -12.55 -3.09
CA LYS A 3 5.71 -13.32 -2.24
C LYS A 3 4.53 -12.47 -1.77
N GLY A 4 4.75 -11.18 -1.61
CA GLY A 4 3.80 -10.12 -1.34
C GLY A 4 4.48 -8.80 -1.59
N GLU A 5 3.75 -7.83 -2.11
CA GLU A 5 4.28 -6.51 -2.47
C GLU A 5 3.19 -5.46 -2.24
N GLY A 6 3.50 -4.42 -1.49
CA GLY A 6 2.52 -3.36 -1.24
C GLY A 6 2.11 -2.65 -2.53
N TYR A 7 3.08 -2.05 -3.21
CA TYR A 7 2.88 -1.36 -4.48
C TYR A 7 3.81 -1.88 -5.58
N GLY A 8 5.09 -2.13 -5.25
CA GLY A 8 6.10 -2.57 -6.21
C GLY A 8 6.76 -1.43 -6.98
N ARG A 9 7.18 -0.37 -6.27
CA ARG A 9 7.83 0.78 -6.90
C ARG A 9 8.95 0.42 -7.88
N PRO A 10 9.89 -0.49 -7.60
CA PRO A 10 10.91 -0.87 -8.57
C PRO A 10 10.33 -1.45 -9.87
N LEU A 11 9.23 -2.20 -9.78
CA LEU A 11 8.53 -2.72 -10.97
C LEU A 11 7.83 -1.59 -11.74
N ALA A 12 7.24 -0.62 -11.05
CA ALA A 12 6.63 0.55 -11.68
C ALA A 12 7.67 1.37 -12.43
N GLU A 13 8.81 1.66 -11.81
CA GLU A 13 9.94 2.37 -12.42
C GLU A 13 10.50 1.61 -13.63
N PHE A 14 10.74 0.31 -13.51
CA PHE A 14 11.21 -0.53 -14.61
C PHE A 14 10.20 -0.59 -15.77
N SER A 15 8.90 -0.60 -15.46
CA SER A 15 7.84 -0.65 -16.46
C SER A 15 7.85 0.54 -17.42
N MET A 16 8.41 1.68 -16.99
CA MET A 16 8.62 2.85 -17.83
C MET A 16 9.65 2.65 -18.95
N THR A 17 10.48 1.62 -18.86
CA THR A 17 11.45 1.28 -19.93
C THR A 17 10.80 0.63 -21.14
N GLY A 18 9.57 0.14 -21.03
CA GLY A 18 8.87 -0.62 -22.06
C GLY A 18 9.49 -1.99 -22.35
N LYS A 19 10.36 -2.48 -21.47
CA LYS A 19 10.94 -3.83 -21.56
C LYS A 19 9.94 -4.88 -21.04
N PRO A 20 10.02 -6.14 -21.51
CA PRO A 20 9.19 -7.21 -20.98
C PRO A 20 9.36 -7.40 -19.47
N ILE A 21 8.25 -7.55 -18.80
CA ILE A 21 8.17 -7.83 -17.36
C ILE A 21 7.48 -9.15 -17.16
N ILE A 22 8.03 -9.99 -16.29
CA ILE A 22 7.42 -11.21 -15.79
C ILE A 22 7.26 -11.04 -14.29
N ALA A 23 6.03 -11.09 -13.79
CA ALA A 23 5.72 -10.88 -12.40
C ALA A 23 4.71 -11.91 -11.88
N SER A 24 4.62 -12.06 -10.56
CA SER A 24 3.57 -12.88 -9.93
C SER A 24 2.19 -12.25 -10.17
N ASN A 25 1.18 -13.08 -10.40
CA ASN A 25 -0.21 -12.62 -10.54
C ASN A 25 -0.85 -12.40 -9.15
N TRP A 26 -0.23 -11.54 -8.34
CA TRP A 26 -0.66 -11.29 -6.96
C TRP A 26 -0.13 -9.95 -6.44
N SER A 27 -0.97 -9.24 -5.66
CA SER A 27 -0.56 -8.08 -4.88
C SER A 27 -0.56 -6.75 -5.64
N GLY A 28 -0.09 -5.67 -5.02
CA GLY A 28 -0.30 -4.28 -5.44
C GLY A 28 0.28 -3.89 -6.80
N HIS A 29 1.29 -4.60 -7.31
CA HIS A 29 1.80 -4.30 -8.65
C HIS A 29 0.84 -4.63 -9.81
N LEU A 30 -0.24 -5.36 -9.53
CA LEU A 30 -1.27 -5.63 -10.54
C LEU A 30 -2.03 -4.36 -10.95
N ASP A 31 -2.09 -3.36 -10.08
CA ASP A 31 -2.78 -2.11 -10.37
C ASP A 31 -2.20 -1.39 -11.58
N PHE A 32 -0.90 -1.48 -11.79
CA PHE A 32 -0.22 -0.78 -12.87
C PHE A 32 0.38 -1.68 -13.96
N LEU A 33 0.56 -2.99 -13.73
CA LEU A 33 1.15 -3.92 -14.71
C LEU A 33 0.11 -4.48 -15.68
N LYS A 34 -0.38 -3.66 -16.61
CA LYS A 34 -1.38 -4.05 -17.60
C LYS A 34 -0.81 -4.89 -18.74
N TYR A 35 0.44 -4.64 -19.13
CA TYR A 35 1.09 -5.25 -20.28
C TYR A 35 2.30 -6.12 -19.90
N ALA A 36 2.28 -6.66 -18.70
CA ALA A 36 3.26 -7.62 -18.19
C ALA A 36 2.78 -9.06 -18.40
N THR A 37 3.70 -9.99 -18.33
CA THR A 37 3.40 -11.44 -18.29
C THR A 37 3.23 -11.85 -16.84
N LEU A 38 2.01 -12.19 -16.45
CA LEU A 38 1.67 -12.55 -15.08
C LEU A 38 1.73 -14.06 -14.88
N LEU A 39 2.42 -14.49 -13.84
CA LEU A 39 2.61 -15.89 -13.49
C LEU A 39 1.52 -16.34 -12.50
N PRO A 40 0.76 -17.39 -12.82
CA PRO A 40 -0.20 -17.97 -11.89
C PRO A 40 0.49 -18.61 -10.69
N GLY A 41 -0.23 -18.71 -9.59
CA GLY A 41 0.22 -19.33 -8.36
C GLY A 41 -0.92 -19.39 -7.36
N GLU A 42 -0.57 -19.69 -6.12
CA GLU A 42 -1.52 -19.84 -5.02
C GLU A 42 -0.95 -19.31 -3.70
N LEU A 43 -1.82 -19.05 -2.74
CA LEU A 43 -1.42 -18.74 -1.37
C LEU A 43 -1.01 -20.03 -0.66
N THR A 44 0.26 -20.09 -0.25
CA THR A 44 0.82 -21.21 0.50
C THR A 44 1.27 -20.75 1.89
N LYS A 45 1.25 -21.65 2.86
CA LYS A 45 1.81 -21.36 4.20
C LYS A 45 3.29 -20.98 4.10
N VAL A 46 3.71 -20.10 4.98
CA VAL A 46 5.13 -19.76 5.13
C VAL A 46 5.91 -21.01 5.54
N HIS A 47 7.03 -21.24 4.86
CA HIS A 47 7.90 -22.35 5.22
C HIS A 47 8.53 -22.10 6.60
N PRO A 48 8.60 -23.09 7.51
CA PRO A 48 9.13 -22.91 8.86
C PRO A 48 10.50 -22.26 8.93
N SER A 49 11.38 -22.54 7.95
CA SER A 49 12.72 -21.94 7.89
C SER A 49 12.75 -20.45 7.54
N ALA A 50 11.63 -19.90 7.06
CA ALA A 50 11.49 -18.50 6.72
C ALA A 50 10.69 -17.72 7.78
N ALA A 51 10.13 -18.44 8.75
CA ALA A 51 9.38 -17.81 9.83
C ALA A 51 10.33 -17.17 10.85
N ASP A 52 10.01 -15.95 11.27
CA ASP A 52 10.72 -15.20 12.29
C ASP A 52 9.74 -14.32 13.10
N LYS A 53 10.26 -13.33 13.85
CA LYS A 53 9.43 -12.38 14.61
C LYS A 53 8.57 -11.45 13.75
N PHE A 54 8.84 -11.31 12.46
CA PHE A 54 8.11 -10.47 11.52
C PHE A 54 7.25 -11.28 10.55
N ILE A 55 7.72 -12.47 10.16
CA ILE A 55 7.05 -13.38 9.24
C ILE A 55 6.50 -14.54 10.07
N LEU A 56 5.22 -14.46 10.40
CA LEU A 56 4.57 -15.47 11.24
C LEU A 56 4.38 -16.77 10.48
N GLN A 57 4.61 -17.91 11.13
CA GLN A 57 4.51 -19.24 10.52
C GLN A 57 3.09 -19.58 10.05
N GLU A 58 2.08 -19.06 10.72
CA GLU A 58 0.66 -19.21 10.36
C GLU A 58 0.22 -18.35 9.18
N SER A 59 1.05 -17.38 8.77
CA SER A 59 0.79 -16.50 7.63
C SER A 59 0.89 -17.25 6.31
N GLN A 60 0.36 -16.63 5.27
CA GLN A 60 0.42 -17.14 3.91
C GLN A 60 1.12 -16.11 3.01
N TRP A 61 1.80 -16.61 2.00
CA TRP A 61 2.38 -15.83 0.92
C TRP A 61 2.08 -16.43 -0.44
N PHE A 62 2.15 -15.61 -1.48
CA PHE A 62 1.92 -16.10 -2.82
C PHE A 62 3.12 -16.87 -3.36
N THR A 63 2.86 -18.05 -3.89
CA THR A 63 3.88 -18.89 -4.50
C THR A 63 3.50 -19.18 -5.95
N VAL A 64 4.33 -18.72 -6.88
CA VAL A 64 4.12 -18.94 -8.32
C VAL A 64 4.29 -20.42 -8.68
N ASN A 65 3.60 -20.85 -9.73
CA ASN A 65 3.88 -22.16 -10.32
C ASN A 65 5.22 -22.11 -11.06
N TYR A 66 6.26 -22.67 -10.44
CA TYR A 66 7.62 -22.62 -10.98
C TYR A 66 7.79 -23.37 -12.31
N GLY A 67 7.03 -24.46 -12.51
CA GLY A 67 7.04 -25.18 -13.80
C GLY A 67 6.49 -24.32 -14.94
N TYR A 68 5.42 -23.59 -14.66
CA TYR A 68 4.87 -22.61 -15.61
C TYR A 68 5.82 -21.42 -15.80
N ALA A 69 6.40 -20.90 -14.74
CA ALA A 69 7.37 -19.81 -14.80
C ALA A 69 8.58 -20.15 -15.67
N SER A 70 9.12 -21.38 -15.55
CA SER A 70 10.23 -21.85 -16.39
C SER A 70 9.87 -21.84 -17.87
N LYS A 71 8.67 -22.34 -18.23
CA LYS A 71 8.19 -22.33 -19.62
C LYS A 71 8.03 -20.89 -20.15
N VAL A 72 7.47 -20.00 -19.35
CA VAL A 72 7.33 -18.58 -19.72
C VAL A 72 8.68 -17.91 -19.93
N LEU A 73 9.66 -18.15 -19.07
CA LEU A 73 11.01 -17.62 -19.24
C LEU A 73 11.65 -18.07 -20.56
N GLN A 74 11.53 -19.35 -20.89
CA GLN A 74 12.02 -19.91 -22.17
C GLN A 74 11.30 -19.29 -23.38
N ASP A 75 9.98 -19.14 -23.29
CA ASP A 75 9.18 -18.54 -24.36
C ASP A 75 9.52 -17.05 -24.55
N VAL A 76 9.69 -16.28 -23.47
CA VAL A 76 10.10 -14.87 -23.56
C VAL A 76 11.47 -14.73 -24.22
N VAL A 77 12.44 -15.59 -23.90
CA VAL A 77 13.77 -15.56 -24.54
C VAL A 77 13.65 -15.88 -26.03
N SER A 78 12.91 -16.93 -26.38
CA SER A 78 12.75 -17.39 -27.76
C SER A 78 11.95 -16.42 -28.62
N ASN A 79 10.95 -15.76 -28.05
CA ASN A 79 10.00 -14.89 -28.73
C ASN A 79 10.08 -13.43 -28.24
N TYR A 80 11.27 -12.94 -27.85
CA TYR A 80 11.48 -11.66 -27.21
C TYR A 80 10.82 -10.47 -27.94
N LYS A 81 10.89 -10.46 -29.27
CA LYS A 81 10.30 -9.37 -30.09
C LYS A 81 8.78 -9.25 -29.89
N LYS A 82 8.08 -10.37 -29.75
CA LYS A 82 6.63 -10.44 -29.47
C LYS A 82 6.31 -9.80 -28.11
N TYR A 83 7.04 -10.19 -27.08
CA TYR A 83 6.85 -9.65 -25.72
C TYR A 83 7.22 -8.17 -25.64
N LEU A 84 8.28 -7.75 -26.31
CA LEU A 84 8.69 -6.36 -26.40
C LEU A 84 7.61 -5.48 -27.05
N ALA A 85 6.98 -5.96 -28.12
CA ALA A 85 5.90 -5.22 -28.81
C ALA A 85 4.71 -4.96 -27.88
N ILE A 86 4.38 -5.94 -27.01
CA ILE A 86 3.33 -5.79 -26.00
C ILE A 86 3.75 -4.82 -24.92
N SER A 87 4.96 -5.00 -24.37
CA SER A 87 5.46 -4.22 -23.24
C SER A 87 5.69 -2.76 -23.55
N ARG A 88 5.94 -2.40 -24.81
CA ARG A 88 6.06 -1.00 -25.26
C ARG A 88 4.82 -0.14 -25.01
N LYS A 89 3.67 -0.76 -24.75
CA LYS A 89 2.43 -0.06 -24.37
C LYS A 89 2.41 0.32 -22.88
N GLN A 90 3.23 -0.32 -22.07
CA GLN A 90 3.23 -0.15 -20.61
C GLN A 90 3.63 1.27 -20.16
N PRO A 91 4.67 1.94 -20.73
CA PRO A 91 5.03 3.29 -20.34
C PRO A 91 3.89 4.30 -20.54
N GLN A 92 3.13 4.18 -21.65
CA GLN A 92 2.02 5.07 -21.89
C GLN A 92 0.90 4.84 -20.86
N HIS A 93 0.58 3.58 -20.56
CA HIS A 93 -0.39 3.25 -19.52
C HIS A 93 -0.03 3.84 -18.15
N ILE A 94 1.26 3.79 -17.77
CA ILE A 94 1.75 4.41 -16.52
C ILE A 94 1.57 5.92 -16.55
N LYS A 95 1.97 6.58 -17.64
CA LYS A 95 1.84 8.04 -17.78
C LYS A 95 0.39 8.50 -17.68
N ASP A 96 -0.52 7.76 -18.29
CA ASP A 96 -1.93 8.15 -18.35
C ASP A 96 -2.65 7.95 -17.00
N ASN A 97 -2.29 6.90 -16.24
CA ASN A 97 -3.05 6.51 -15.06
C ASN A 97 -2.32 6.72 -13.73
N PHE A 98 -0.98 6.77 -13.74
CA PHE A 98 -0.15 6.81 -12.53
C PHE A 98 0.84 7.99 -12.54
N SER A 99 0.58 9.03 -13.36
CA SER A 99 1.32 10.28 -13.30
C SER A 99 1.04 11.01 -11.98
N LEU A 100 1.95 11.90 -11.59
CA LEU A 100 1.77 12.72 -10.38
C LEU A 100 0.44 13.51 -10.44
N GLU A 101 0.13 14.09 -11.61
CA GLU A 101 -1.10 14.85 -11.80
C GLU A 101 -2.35 13.96 -11.71
N GLY A 102 -2.34 12.79 -12.35
CA GLY A 102 -3.43 11.80 -12.28
C GLY A 102 -3.66 11.33 -10.84
N MET A 103 -2.59 10.99 -10.12
CA MET A 103 -2.66 10.54 -8.74
C MET A 103 -3.11 11.66 -7.80
N ARG A 104 -2.66 12.89 -8.01
CA ARG A 104 -3.13 14.07 -7.27
C ARG A 104 -4.63 14.27 -7.44
N SER A 105 -5.12 14.26 -8.68
CA SER A 105 -6.55 14.40 -8.98
C SER A 105 -7.37 13.30 -8.33
N LEU A 106 -6.90 12.07 -8.38
CA LEU A 106 -7.56 10.93 -7.72
C LEU A 106 -7.60 11.09 -6.20
N PHE A 107 -6.48 11.49 -5.61
CA PHE A 107 -6.38 11.74 -4.17
C PHE A 107 -7.36 12.84 -3.71
N CYS A 108 -7.36 14.00 -4.38
CA CYS A 108 -8.30 15.08 -4.07
C CYS A 108 -9.76 14.61 -4.14
N LYS A 109 -10.11 13.85 -5.18
CA LYS A 109 -11.46 13.28 -5.32
C LYS A 109 -11.87 12.40 -4.14
N TYR A 110 -10.94 11.61 -3.59
CA TYR A 110 -11.24 10.77 -2.42
C TYR A 110 -11.31 11.58 -1.13
N VAL A 111 -10.46 12.59 -0.96
CA VAL A 111 -10.49 13.49 0.20
C VAL A 111 -11.79 14.27 0.21
N ASP A 112 -12.20 14.84 -0.93
CA ASP A 112 -13.45 15.59 -1.03
C ASP A 112 -14.66 14.73 -0.68
N LYS A 113 -14.73 13.51 -1.22
CA LYS A 113 -15.78 12.54 -0.87
C LYS A 113 -15.75 12.15 0.62
N GLY A 114 -14.56 12.00 1.19
CA GLY A 114 -14.41 11.70 2.61
C GLY A 114 -14.84 12.86 3.50
N SER A 115 -14.55 14.10 3.09
CA SER A 115 -14.94 15.31 3.85
C SER A 115 -16.45 15.52 3.91
N GLU A 116 -17.19 15.13 2.88
CA GLU A 116 -18.66 15.17 2.86
C GLU A 116 -19.29 14.23 3.91
N SER A 117 -18.59 13.14 4.25
CA SER A 117 -19.05 12.14 5.23
C SER A 117 -18.64 12.44 6.68
N VAL A 118 -17.74 13.39 6.88
CA VAL A 118 -17.32 13.80 8.24
C VAL A 118 -18.42 14.66 8.86
N PRO A 119 -19.03 14.29 10.01
CA PRO A 119 -19.99 15.13 10.69
C PRO A 119 -19.38 16.50 10.95
N GLN A 120 -20.06 17.56 10.50
CA GLN A 120 -19.62 18.91 10.83
C GLN A 120 -19.46 19.01 12.34
N GLN A 121 -18.32 19.51 12.80
CA GLN A 121 -18.08 19.71 14.23
C GLN A 121 -19.25 20.51 14.80
N MET A 122 -20.07 19.85 15.60
CA MET A 122 -21.05 20.59 16.42
C MET A 122 -20.25 21.57 17.27
N SER A 123 -20.56 22.84 17.15
CA SER A 123 -19.95 23.86 17.98
C SER A 123 -20.13 23.46 19.44
N LEU A 124 -19.04 23.12 20.11
CA LEU A 124 -19.04 22.81 21.54
C LEU A 124 -19.51 24.08 22.27
N GLN A 125 -20.77 24.13 22.62
CA GLN A 125 -21.25 25.13 23.56
C GLN A 125 -20.77 24.73 24.96
N LEU A 126 -19.62 25.26 25.33
CA LEU A 126 -19.13 25.10 26.70
C LEU A 126 -20.18 25.68 27.68
N PRO A 127 -20.56 24.94 28.72
CA PRO A 127 -21.48 25.48 29.73
C PRO A 127 -20.88 26.76 30.34
N LYS A 128 -21.66 27.80 30.41
CA LYS A 128 -21.23 29.07 31.03
C LYS A 128 -20.80 28.79 32.46
N LEU A 129 -19.50 28.99 32.76
CA LEU A 129 -18.98 28.88 34.11
C LEU A 129 -19.77 29.86 35.04
N LYS A 130 -20.49 29.33 36.02
CA LYS A 130 -21.06 30.14 37.08
C LYS A 130 -19.90 30.62 37.96
N LYS A 131 -19.83 31.96 38.18
CA LYS A 131 -18.90 32.52 39.17
C LYS A 131 -19.20 31.86 40.52
N VAL A 132 -18.24 31.15 41.09
CA VAL A 132 -18.33 30.64 42.45
C VAL A 132 -18.29 31.84 43.39
N GLY A 133 -19.32 31.96 44.22
CA GLY A 133 -19.38 33.05 45.21
C GLY A 133 -18.18 33.04 46.14
N THR A 134 -17.82 34.19 46.70
CA THR A 134 -16.66 34.40 47.56
C THR A 134 -16.59 33.52 48.83
N ASN A 135 -17.63 32.73 49.11
CA ASN A 135 -17.75 31.86 50.28
C ASN A 135 -17.43 30.36 49.96
N ALA A 136 -16.80 30.06 48.82
CA ALA A 136 -16.38 28.69 48.56
C ALA A 136 -15.24 28.27 49.50
N PRO A 137 -15.28 27.07 50.10
CA PRO A 137 -14.22 26.59 50.96
C PRO A 137 -12.90 26.53 50.20
N LYS A 138 -11.83 27.09 50.75
CA LYS A 138 -10.50 27.07 50.14
C LYS A 138 -10.03 25.62 50.07
N VAL A 139 -10.01 25.05 48.86
CA VAL A 139 -9.45 23.71 48.59
C VAL A 139 -7.92 23.78 48.82
N LYS A 140 -7.41 23.13 49.87
CA LYS A 140 -5.97 22.96 50.03
C LYS A 140 -5.46 21.97 49.00
N LEU A 141 -4.68 22.46 48.03
CA LEU A 141 -3.98 21.60 47.09
C LEU A 141 -2.89 20.79 47.81
N PRO A 142 -2.79 19.48 47.50
CA PRO A 142 -1.72 18.67 48.08
C PRO A 142 -0.34 19.20 47.59
N THR A 143 0.61 19.33 48.52
CA THR A 143 1.97 19.71 48.21
C THR A 143 2.68 18.60 47.44
N LEU A 144 3.12 18.90 46.22
CA LEU A 144 3.93 17.99 45.42
C LEU A 144 5.25 17.67 46.12
N LYS A 145 5.48 16.42 46.51
CA LYS A 145 6.80 15.95 46.99
C LYS A 145 7.79 16.00 45.81
N LYS A 146 8.91 16.75 45.99
CA LYS A 146 10.03 16.73 45.06
C LYS A 146 10.56 15.30 44.97
N VAL A 147 10.50 14.69 43.81
CA VAL A 147 11.22 13.45 43.50
C VAL A 147 12.69 13.82 43.37
N LYS A 148 13.53 13.27 44.23
CA LYS A 148 15.02 13.35 44.04
C LYS A 148 15.35 12.39 42.87
N LEU A 149 15.93 12.98 41.82
CA LEU A 149 16.60 12.24 40.74
C LEU A 149 17.91 11.64 41.28
#